data_035c6be152b9a046996f99202f963b38
#
_entry.id   035c6be152b9a046996f99202f963b38
#
_cell.length_a   1.000
_cell.length_b   1.000
_cell.length_c   1.000
_cell.angle_alpha   90.00
_cell.angle_beta   90.00
_cell.angle_gamma   90.00
#
_symmetry.space_group_name_H-M   'P 1'
#
loop_
_entity.id
_entity.type
_entity.pdbx_description
1 polymer ?
#
loop_
_entity_poly.entity_id
_entity_poly.type
_entity_poly.pdbx_seq_one_letter_code
_entity_poly.pdbx_strand_id
1 'polypeptide(L)'
;MKEEEPESVEYGYVRVSGKSQNEERQLYAMEKAGIARERLYIDKQSGKDFNRPEYQRLLRKLREGDALFVQSIDRLGRNYEEILEHWGLLTRKKKVDIVVLDFPLLDTRGRGEDQSLTGKFLADMVLQILAYVAQKERENIRQRQAEGIAVAKASGKRWGRKKKNLPPDFPALYTAWKNGE
;
A
#
# COMPACT_ATOMS: atom_id res chain seq x y z
N MET A 1 -33.76 29.34 -8.19
CA MET A 1 -33.00 28.84 -7.02
C MET A 1 -31.78 28.18 -7.61
N LYS A 2 -30.58 28.76 -7.38
CA LYS A 2 -29.33 28.05 -7.67
C LYS A 2 -29.23 27.00 -6.57
N GLU A 3 -29.26 25.72 -6.93
CA GLU A 3 -28.86 24.64 -6.06
C GLU A 3 -27.40 24.94 -5.70
N GLU A 4 -27.11 25.20 -4.43
CA GLU A 4 -25.75 25.27 -3.94
C GLU A 4 -25.13 23.88 -4.15
N GLU A 5 -24.17 23.79 -5.08
CA GLU A 5 -23.37 22.57 -5.22
C GLU A 5 -22.75 22.25 -3.85
N PRO A 6 -22.85 21.03 -3.36
CA PRO A 6 -22.30 20.67 -2.06
C PRO A 6 -20.80 20.96 -2.06
N GLU A 7 -20.37 21.78 -1.11
CA GLU A 7 -18.98 22.19 -0.93
C GLU A 7 -18.09 20.94 -0.86
N SER A 8 -17.16 20.79 -1.80
CA SER A 8 -16.25 19.65 -1.87
C SER A 8 -15.38 19.58 -0.61
N VAL A 9 -15.29 18.41 0.00
CA VAL A 9 -14.52 18.22 1.23
C VAL A 9 -13.22 17.48 0.94
N GLU A 10 -12.12 18.01 1.47
CA GLU A 10 -10.81 17.42 1.35
C GLU A 10 -10.49 16.53 2.56
N TYR A 11 -10.11 15.29 2.30
CA TYR A 11 -9.75 14.28 3.30
C TYR A 11 -8.33 13.79 3.09
N GLY A 12 -7.63 13.44 4.17
CA GLY A 12 -6.31 12.82 4.11
C GLY A 12 -6.33 11.38 4.60
N TYR A 13 -5.60 10.49 3.91
CA TYR A 13 -5.37 9.14 4.37
C TYR A 13 -3.89 8.87 4.61
N VAL A 14 -3.59 8.38 5.80
CA VAL A 14 -2.24 8.06 6.27
C VAL A 14 -2.17 6.59 6.62
N ARG A 15 -1.16 5.89 6.12
CA ARG A 15 -0.92 4.49 6.46
C ARG A 15 0.53 4.29 6.88
N VAL A 16 0.73 3.71 8.08
CA VAL A 16 2.06 3.42 8.63
C VAL A 16 2.16 1.95 9.04
N SER A 17 3.30 1.33 8.75
CA SER A 17 3.59 -0.08 9.04
C SER A 17 4.33 -0.33 10.36
N GLY A 18 4.67 0.72 11.13
CA GLY A 18 5.42 0.64 12.37
C GLY A 18 5.67 2.01 13.00
N LYS A 19 6.35 2.04 14.14
CA LYS A 19 6.49 3.23 14.99
C LYS A 19 7.29 4.39 14.35
N SER A 20 6.77 5.57 14.50
CA SER A 20 7.27 6.92 14.59
C SER A 20 7.70 7.68 13.32
N GLN A 21 8.76 7.35 12.60
CA GLN A 21 9.34 8.29 11.61
C GLN A 21 8.51 8.52 10.33
N ASN A 22 7.83 7.47 9.86
CA ASN A 22 7.00 7.59 8.64
C ASN A 22 5.63 8.23 8.88
N GLU A 23 5.13 8.21 10.11
CA GLU A 23 3.86 8.84 10.47
C GLU A 23 3.99 10.35 10.49
N GLU A 24 4.97 10.89 11.22
CA GLU A 24 5.21 12.33 11.33
C GLU A 24 5.42 12.98 9.97
N ARG A 25 6.19 12.33 9.10
CA ARG A 25 6.41 12.83 7.73
C ARG A 25 5.12 12.91 6.92
N GLN A 26 4.24 11.90 7.03
CA GLN A 26 2.97 11.90 6.32
C GLN A 26 2.01 12.95 6.91
N LEU A 27 1.95 13.06 8.23
CA LEU A 27 1.13 14.09 8.90
C LEU A 27 1.58 15.49 8.53
N TYR A 28 2.87 15.76 8.54
CA TYR A 28 3.42 17.04 8.10
C TYR A 28 3.07 17.36 6.63
N ALA A 29 3.13 16.36 5.75
CA ALA A 29 2.75 16.56 4.35
C ALA A 29 1.26 16.90 4.20
N MET A 30 0.38 16.26 4.99
CA MET A 30 -1.06 16.56 5.01
C MET A 30 -1.34 17.95 5.54
N GLU A 31 -0.69 18.32 6.63
CA GLU A 31 -0.80 19.67 7.22
C GLU A 31 -0.37 20.75 6.23
N LYS A 32 0.78 20.53 5.56
CA LYS A 32 1.27 21.44 4.51
C LYS A 32 0.32 21.52 3.31
N ALA A 33 -0.42 20.46 3.02
CA ALA A 33 -1.48 20.45 2.01
C ALA A 33 -2.79 21.11 2.47
N GLY A 34 -2.88 21.58 3.71
CA GLY A 34 -4.05 22.25 4.26
C GLY A 34 -5.14 21.31 4.80
N ILE A 35 -4.85 20.01 4.93
CA ILE A 35 -5.84 19.06 5.43
C ILE A 35 -5.99 19.17 6.95
N ALA A 36 -7.20 19.51 7.39
CA ALA A 36 -7.53 19.63 8.80
C ALA A 36 -7.40 18.25 9.51
N ARG A 37 -6.93 18.27 10.76
CA ARG A 37 -6.65 17.05 11.53
C ARG A 37 -7.90 16.15 11.72
N GLU A 38 -9.06 16.75 11.82
CA GLU A 38 -10.37 16.08 11.95
C GLU A 38 -10.79 15.34 10.68
N ARG A 39 -10.13 15.65 9.55
CA ARG A 39 -10.36 15.03 8.24
C ARG A 39 -9.27 14.02 7.87
N LEU A 40 -8.36 13.68 8.81
CA LEU A 40 -7.33 12.67 8.63
C LEU A 40 -7.81 11.31 9.13
N TYR A 41 -7.59 10.29 8.31
CA TYR A 41 -7.85 8.88 8.60
C TYR A 41 -6.52 8.13 8.64
N ILE A 42 -6.22 7.49 9.77
CA ILE A 42 -4.89 6.95 10.04
C ILE A 42 -4.98 5.48 10.40
N ASP A 43 -4.45 4.60 9.53
CA ASP A 43 -4.28 3.18 9.82
C ASP A 43 -2.83 2.89 10.25
N LYS A 44 -2.69 2.36 11.49
CA LYS A 44 -1.41 1.93 12.08
C LYS A 44 -1.38 0.41 12.10
N GLN A 45 -0.75 -0.21 11.10
CA GLN A 45 -0.72 -1.68 11.03
C GLN A 45 0.62 -2.23 10.54
N SER A 46 1.06 -3.34 11.17
CA SER A 46 2.18 -4.14 10.70
C SER A 46 1.80 -4.87 9.40
N GLY A 47 2.77 -5.01 8.49
CA GLY A 47 2.58 -5.44 7.09
C GLY A 47 1.95 -6.82 6.83
N LYS A 48 1.43 -7.53 7.85
CA LYS A 48 0.75 -8.83 7.69
C LYS A 48 -0.77 -8.74 7.74
N ASP A 49 -1.31 -7.71 8.38
CA ASP A 49 -2.76 -7.60 8.57
C ASP A 49 -3.33 -6.51 7.68
N PHE A 50 -4.29 -6.89 6.80
CA PHE A 50 -4.84 -5.98 5.80
C PHE A 50 -6.16 -5.33 6.25
N ASN A 51 -6.44 -5.42 7.51
CA ASN A 51 -7.57 -4.72 8.07
C ASN A 51 -7.27 -3.22 8.12
N ARG A 52 -7.93 -2.42 7.27
CA ARG A 52 -7.82 -0.95 7.20
C ARG A 52 -9.11 -0.32 7.68
N PRO A 53 -9.40 -0.33 8.99
CA PRO A 53 -10.67 0.15 9.50
C PRO A 53 -10.91 1.63 9.20
N GLU A 54 -9.90 2.47 9.32
CA GLU A 54 -10.02 3.89 9.04
C GLU A 54 -10.17 4.18 7.54
N TYR A 55 -9.50 3.44 6.67
CA TYR A 55 -9.72 3.53 5.23
C TYR A 55 -11.15 3.12 4.85
N GLN A 56 -11.66 2.03 5.43
CA GLN A 56 -13.04 1.58 5.17
C GLN A 56 -14.07 2.60 5.71
N ARG A 57 -13.78 3.23 6.83
CA ARG A 57 -14.60 4.31 7.38
C ARG A 57 -14.59 5.54 6.46
N LEU A 58 -13.42 5.91 5.96
CA LEU A 58 -13.26 6.98 4.99
C LEU A 58 -14.02 6.70 3.70
N LEU A 59 -13.90 5.49 3.14
CA LEU A 59 -14.65 5.09 1.94
C LEU A 59 -16.17 5.23 2.09
N ARG A 60 -16.72 4.99 3.28
CA ARG A 60 -18.16 5.19 3.56
C ARG A 60 -18.55 6.66 3.65
N LYS A 61 -17.62 7.52 4.02
CA LYS A 61 -17.87 8.96 4.20
C LYS A 61 -17.72 9.75 2.90
N LEU A 62 -16.79 9.35 2.04
CA LEU A 62 -16.50 10.02 0.78
C LEU A 62 -17.72 10.09 -0.14
N ARG A 63 -18.00 11.28 -0.67
CA ARG A 63 -19.07 11.60 -1.62
C ARG A 63 -18.49 12.08 -2.94
N GLU A 64 -19.34 12.13 -3.97
CA GLU A 64 -18.98 12.71 -5.26
C GLU A 64 -18.54 14.15 -5.11
N GLY A 65 -17.42 14.52 -5.75
CA GLY A 65 -16.81 15.85 -5.68
C GLY A 65 -15.82 16.05 -4.52
N ASP A 66 -15.75 15.13 -3.54
CA ASP A 66 -14.73 15.17 -2.49
C ASP A 66 -13.33 14.89 -3.07
N ALA A 67 -12.27 15.28 -2.33
CA ALA A 67 -10.88 14.97 -2.69
C ALA A 67 -10.19 14.17 -1.59
N LEU A 68 -9.49 13.09 -2.00
CA LEU A 68 -8.67 12.25 -1.14
C LEU A 68 -7.18 12.53 -1.36
N PHE A 69 -6.51 13.00 -0.33
CA PHE A 69 -5.08 13.23 -0.30
C PHE A 69 -4.35 12.01 0.28
N VAL A 70 -3.33 11.54 -0.44
CA VAL A 70 -2.38 10.53 0.03
C VAL A 70 -0.97 11.03 -0.18
N GLN A 71 -0.01 10.66 0.68
CA GLN A 71 1.36 11.06 0.46
C GLN A 71 1.96 10.39 -0.77
N SER A 72 1.74 9.08 -0.93
CA SER A 72 2.26 8.27 -2.03
C SER A 72 1.22 7.26 -2.47
N ILE A 73 1.31 6.82 -3.72
CA ILE A 73 0.33 5.90 -4.33
C ILE A 73 0.25 4.54 -3.63
N ASP A 74 1.34 4.07 -3.03
CA ASP A 74 1.40 2.82 -2.27
C ASP A 74 0.57 2.84 -0.98
N ARG A 75 0.05 4.01 -0.57
CA ARG A 75 -0.93 4.10 0.53
C ARG A 75 -2.27 3.47 0.14
N LEU A 76 -2.63 3.50 -1.14
CA LEU A 76 -3.89 2.94 -1.63
C LEU A 76 -3.87 1.40 -1.72
N GLY A 77 -2.73 0.78 -2.03
CA GLY A 77 -2.61 -0.66 -2.17
C GLY A 77 -1.24 -1.21 -1.79
N ARG A 78 -1.11 -2.53 -1.69
CA ARG A 78 0.17 -3.24 -1.45
C ARG A 78 0.82 -3.70 -2.74
N ASN A 79 0.02 -3.91 -3.74
CA ASN A 79 0.41 -4.37 -5.06
C ASN A 79 -0.31 -3.54 -6.12
N TYR A 80 0.07 -3.77 -7.34
CA TYR A 80 -0.47 -3.09 -8.49
C TYR A 80 -2.00 -3.22 -8.63
N GLU A 81 -2.50 -4.43 -8.51
CA GLU A 81 -3.92 -4.74 -8.70
C GLU A 81 -4.79 -4.01 -7.69
N GLU A 82 -4.40 -4.05 -6.41
CA GLU A 82 -5.08 -3.31 -5.35
C GLU A 82 -5.05 -1.79 -5.57
N ILE A 83 -3.91 -1.24 -6.02
CA ILE A 83 -3.79 0.20 -6.30
C ILE A 83 -4.76 0.59 -7.42
N LEU A 84 -4.80 -0.17 -8.52
CA LEU A 84 -5.72 0.08 -9.63
C LEU A 84 -7.18 -0.07 -9.23
N GLU A 85 -7.50 -1.09 -8.43
CA GLU A 85 -8.85 -1.32 -7.94
C GLU A 85 -9.34 -0.14 -7.09
N HIS A 86 -8.54 0.28 -6.09
CA HIS A 86 -8.89 1.41 -5.23
C HIS A 86 -8.91 2.74 -5.98
N TRP A 87 -8.00 2.94 -6.94
CA TRP A 87 -8.03 4.10 -7.79
C TRP A 87 -9.31 4.17 -8.61
N GLY A 88 -9.68 3.06 -9.29
CA GLY A 88 -10.92 2.98 -10.06
C GLY A 88 -12.18 3.08 -9.21
N LEU A 89 -12.16 2.54 -7.97
CA LEU A 89 -13.26 2.69 -7.02
C LEU A 89 -13.47 4.17 -6.66
N LEU A 90 -12.40 4.89 -6.35
CA LEU A 90 -12.47 6.29 -5.95
C LEU A 90 -12.84 7.20 -7.13
N THR A 91 -12.10 7.11 -8.23
CA THR A 91 -12.25 8.06 -9.33
C THR A 91 -13.46 7.80 -10.22
N ARG A 92 -13.75 6.52 -10.52
CA ARG A 92 -14.82 6.15 -11.47
C ARG A 92 -16.14 5.85 -10.79
N LYS A 93 -16.15 5.06 -9.69
CA LYS A 93 -17.40 4.68 -9.03
C LYS A 93 -17.90 5.74 -8.06
N LYS A 94 -17.01 6.30 -7.26
CA LYS A 94 -17.37 7.32 -6.25
C LYS A 94 -17.25 8.74 -6.77
N LYS A 95 -16.56 8.95 -7.88
CA LYS A 95 -16.27 10.27 -8.47
C LYS A 95 -15.58 11.21 -7.47
N VAL A 96 -14.67 10.66 -6.71
CA VAL A 96 -13.81 11.34 -5.75
C VAL A 96 -12.49 11.64 -6.43
N ASP A 97 -11.98 12.85 -6.26
CA ASP A 97 -10.66 13.19 -6.75
C ASP A 97 -9.56 12.63 -5.86
N ILE A 98 -8.41 12.32 -6.46
CA ILE A 98 -7.23 11.82 -5.75
C ILE A 98 -6.06 12.77 -5.98
N VAL A 99 -5.37 13.10 -4.89
CA VAL A 99 -4.15 13.91 -4.90
C VAL A 99 -3.02 13.12 -4.26
N VAL A 100 -1.97 12.83 -5.05
CA VAL A 100 -0.77 12.15 -4.56
C VAL A 100 0.33 13.19 -4.34
N LEU A 101 0.65 13.49 -3.08
CA LEU A 101 1.49 14.63 -2.71
C LEU A 101 2.95 14.51 -3.20
N ASP A 102 3.52 13.31 -3.24
CA ASP A 102 4.87 13.08 -3.74
C ASP A 102 4.95 12.93 -5.27
N PHE A 103 3.79 12.91 -5.95
CA PHE A 103 3.73 12.78 -7.40
C PHE A 103 2.62 13.64 -8.01
N PRO A 104 2.89 14.94 -8.25
CA PRO A 104 1.87 15.92 -8.68
C PRO A 104 1.12 15.58 -9.98
N LEU A 105 1.68 14.73 -10.85
CA LEU A 105 1.00 14.24 -12.05
C LEU A 105 -0.19 13.32 -11.73
N LEU A 106 -0.26 12.78 -10.51
CA LEU A 106 -1.39 12.01 -10.00
C LEU A 106 -2.34 12.91 -9.16
N ASP A 107 -2.66 14.09 -9.66
CA ASP A 107 -3.71 14.96 -9.14
C ASP A 107 -4.87 14.97 -10.14
N THR A 108 -6.01 14.38 -9.73
CA THR A 108 -7.18 14.26 -10.62
C THR A 108 -8.15 15.43 -10.51
N ARG A 109 -7.86 16.40 -9.64
CA ARG A 109 -8.70 17.59 -9.49
C ARG A 109 -8.62 18.43 -10.76
N GLY A 110 -9.76 18.64 -11.39
CA GLY A 110 -9.85 19.54 -12.54
C GLY A 110 -9.81 21.00 -12.10
N ARG A 111 -8.90 21.77 -12.67
CA ARG A 111 -8.93 23.24 -12.60
C ARG A 111 -9.42 23.78 -13.94
N GLY A 112 -10.75 23.84 -14.14
CA GLY A 112 -11.40 24.33 -15.36
C GLY A 112 -12.12 23.24 -16.17
N GLU A 113 -13.14 23.66 -16.95
CA GLU A 113 -14.09 22.74 -17.61
C GLU A 113 -13.44 21.75 -18.59
N ASP A 114 -12.34 22.13 -19.27
CA ASP A 114 -11.63 21.27 -20.25
C ASP A 114 -10.46 20.48 -19.65
N GLN A 115 -9.93 20.86 -18.48
CA GLN A 115 -8.76 20.23 -17.90
C GLN A 115 -9.08 18.96 -17.08
N SER A 116 -10.31 18.79 -16.63
CA SER A 116 -10.74 17.67 -15.81
C SER A 116 -10.63 16.32 -16.54
N LEU A 117 -11.06 16.21 -17.78
CA LEU A 117 -10.97 14.96 -18.57
C LEU A 117 -9.52 14.64 -18.94
N THR A 118 -8.75 15.62 -19.40
CA THR A 118 -7.35 15.46 -19.78
C THR A 118 -6.48 15.12 -18.57
N GLY A 119 -6.69 15.78 -17.43
CA GLY A 119 -5.98 15.49 -16.18
C GLY A 119 -6.25 14.08 -15.66
N LYS A 120 -7.51 13.65 -15.66
CA LYS A 120 -7.91 12.27 -15.27
C LYS A 120 -7.31 11.22 -16.21
N PHE A 121 -7.34 11.48 -17.51
CA PHE A 121 -6.74 10.58 -18.51
C PHE A 121 -5.21 10.46 -18.34
N LEU A 122 -4.52 11.58 -18.14
CA LEU A 122 -3.07 11.58 -17.89
C LEU A 122 -2.73 10.86 -16.58
N ALA A 123 -3.48 11.10 -15.50
CA ALA A 123 -3.29 10.40 -14.24
C ALA A 123 -3.52 8.89 -14.37
N ASP A 124 -4.57 8.46 -15.08
CA ASP A 124 -4.82 7.05 -15.35
C ASP A 124 -3.69 6.41 -16.18
N MET A 125 -3.16 7.12 -17.20
CA MET A 125 -2.06 6.63 -18.03
C MET A 125 -0.77 6.50 -17.21
N VAL A 126 -0.41 7.54 -16.47
CA VAL A 126 0.79 7.54 -15.59
C VAL A 126 0.70 6.42 -14.56
N LEU A 127 -0.47 6.25 -13.95
CA LEU A 127 -0.70 5.16 -13.00
C LEU A 127 -0.44 3.78 -13.62
N GLN A 128 -0.94 3.54 -14.84
CA GLN A 128 -0.70 2.26 -15.53
C GLN A 128 0.79 2.04 -15.82
N ILE A 129 1.53 3.08 -16.23
CA ILE A 129 2.96 3.00 -16.49
C ILE A 129 3.72 2.68 -15.19
N LEU A 130 3.48 3.42 -14.10
CA LEU A 130 4.13 3.20 -12.82
C LEU A 130 3.89 1.79 -12.29
N ALA A 131 2.71 1.34 -12.46
CA ALA A 131 2.27 0.02 -12.09
C ALA A 131 2.96 -1.09 -12.88
N TYR A 132 3.06 -0.95 -14.19
CA TYR A 132 3.83 -1.86 -15.04
C TYR A 132 5.30 -1.91 -14.62
N VAL A 133 5.93 -0.76 -14.37
CA VAL A 133 7.33 -0.68 -13.91
C VAL A 133 7.51 -1.38 -12.55
N ALA A 134 6.60 -1.14 -11.61
CA ALA A 134 6.65 -1.78 -10.29
C ALA A 134 6.49 -3.31 -10.38
N GLN A 135 5.61 -3.80 -11.26
CA GLN A 135 5.45 -5.24 -11.51
C GLN A 135 6.72 -5.84 -12.10
N LYS A 136 7.30 -5.20 -13.11
CA LYS A 136 8.57 -5.63 -13.72
C LYS A 136 9.70 -5.71 -12.72
N GLU A 137 9.85 -4.72 -11.86
CA GLU A 137 10.90 -4.72 -10.83
C GLU A 137 10.71 -5.89 -9.83
N ARG A 138 9.47 -6.19 -9.42
CA ARG A 138 9.18 -7.37 -8.58
C ARG A 138 9.54 -8.70 -9.27
N GLU A 139 9.22 -8.83 -10.55
CA GLU A 139 9.59 -10.00 -11.34
C GLU A 139 11.11 -10.16 -11.42
N ASN A 140 11.82 -9.07 -11.71
CA ASN A 140 13.28 -9.04 -11.77
C ASN A 140 13.94 -9.40 -10.42
N ILE A 141 13.39 -8.91 -9.30
CA ILE A 141 13.87 -9.25 -7.96
C ILE A 141 13.67 -10.74 -7.68
N ARG A 142 12.48 -11.28 -7.97
CA ARG A 142 12.18 -12.72 -7.80
C ARG A 142 13.09 -13.60 -8.64
N GLN A 143 13.32 -13.21 -9.90
CA GLN A 143 14.22 -13.93 -10.79
C GLN A 143 15.65 -13.93 -10.25
N ARG A 144 16.22 -12.77 -9.89
CA ARG A 144 17.55 -12.66 -9.29
C ARG A 144 17.68 -13.47 -8.00
N GLN A 145 16.65 -13.49 -7.17
CA GLN A 145 16.62 -14.32 -5.95
C GLN A 145 16.62 -15.82 -6.30
N ALA A 146 15.83 -16.25 -7.26
CA ALA A 146 15.78 -17.66 -7.70
C ALA A 146 17.13 -18.11 -8.26
N GLU A 147 17.75 -17.28 -9.10
CA GLU A 147 19.09 -17.53 -9.65
C GLU A 147 20.15 -17.62 -8.54
N GLY A 148 20.15 -16.67 -7.60
CA GLY A 148 21.06 -16.68 -6.45
C GLY A 148 20.86 -17.91 -5.56
N ILE A 149 19.63 -18.36 -5.35
CA ILE A 149 19.33 -19.61 -4.62
C ILE A 149 19.84 -20.83 -5.39
N ALA A 150 19.64 -20.88 -6.71
CA ALA A 150 20.12 -21.98 -7.55
C ALA A 150 21.66 -22.11 -7.47
N VAL A 151 22.40 -21.01 -7.63
CA VAL A 151 23.85 -20.95 -7.51
C VAL A 151 24.32 -21.39 -6.12
N ALA A 152 23.66 -20.90 -5.07
CA ALA A 152 24.02 -21.27 -3.69
C ALA A 152 23.74 -22.76 -3.39
N LYS A 153 22.67 -23.34 -3.94
CA LYS A 153 22.40 -24.78 -3.86
C LYS A 153 23.46 -25.59 -4.59
N ALA A 154 23.84 -25.18 -5.81
CA ALA A 154 24.88 -25.83 -6.58
C ALA A 154 26.24 -25.80 -5.87
N SER A 155 26.55 -24.73 -5.12
CA SER A 155 27.76 -24.62 -4.27
C SER A 155 27.66 -25.35 -2.92
N GLY A 156 26.63 -26.17 -2.70
CA GLY A 156 26.47 -26.98 -1.49
C GLY A 156 25.98 -26.20 -0.25
N LYS A 157 25.59 -24.94 -0.37
CA LYS A 157 25.02 -24.19 0.74
C LYS A 157 23.64 -24.78 1.11
N ARG A 158 23.47 -25.10 2.39
CA ARG A 158 22.21 -25.58 2.95
C ARG A 158 21.43 -24.39 3.55
N TRP A 159 20.14 -24.36 3.25
CA TRP A 159 19.20 -23.37 3.75
C TRP A 159 18.35 -23.98 4.86
N GLY A 160 17.88 -23.14 5.75
CA GLY A 160 17.01 -23.53 6.86
C GLY A 160 17.72 -23.53 8.21
N ARG A 161 17.01 -24.00 9.22
CA ARG A 161 17.53 -24.08 10.60
C ARG A 161 18.67 -25.10 10.64
N LYS A 162 19.80 -24.74 11.26
CA LYS A 162 20.88 -25.68 11.55
C LYS A 162 20.32 -26.90 12.30
N LYS A 163 20.74 -28.10 11.90
CA LYS A 163 20.41 -29.32 12.65
C LYS A 163 20.90 -29.13 14.09
N LYS A 164 20.03 -29.38 15.05
CA LYS A 164 20.48 -29.49 16.45
C LYS A 164 21.31 -30.76 16.57
N ASN A 165 22.46 -30.66 17.18
CA ASN A 165 23.18 -31.83 17.64
C ASN A 165 22.34 -32.48 18.74
N LEU A 166 21.93 -33.70 18.54
CA LEU A 166 21.24 -34.46 19.55
C LEU A 166 22.28 -34.95 20.62
N PRO A 167 21.87 -35.00 21.89
CA PRO A 167 22.75 -35.53 22.93
C PRO A 167 23.19 -36.97 22.56
N PRO A 168 24.38 -37.44 23.02
CA PRO A 168 24.87 -38.78 22.69
C PRO A 168 23.95 -39.92 23.15
N ASP A 169 23.20 -39.71 24.22
CA ASP A 169 22.24 -40.63 24.83
C ASP A 169 20.85 -40.59 24.16
N PHE A 170 20.60 -39.67 23.24
CA PHE A 170 19.31 -39.52 22.56
C PHE A 170 18.78 -40.82 21.89
N PRO A 171 19.60 -41.64 21.21
CA PRO A 171 19.10 -42.89 20.62
C PRO A 171 18.57 -43.86 21.66
N ALA A 172 19.24 -43.97 22.81
CA ALA A 172 18.82 -44.85 23.91
C ALA A 172 17.51 -44.36 24.55
N LEU A 173 17.43 -43.07 24.87
CA LEU A 173 16.23 -42.44 25.41
C LEU A 173 15.04 -42.53 24.45
N TYR A 174 15.26 -42.36 23.13
CA TYR A 174 14.22 -42.50 22.12
C TYR A 174 13.69 -43.94 22.05
N THR A 175 14.59 -44.92 22.15
CA THR A 175 14.21 -46.35 22.13
C THR A 175 13.41 -46.73 23.38
N ALA A 176 13.86 -46.31 24.57
CA ALA A 176 13.13 -46.52 25.82
C ALA A 176 11.74 -45.88 25.77
N TRP A 177 11.65 -44.62 25.36
CA TRP A 177 10.36 -43.93 25.16
C TRP A 177 9.42 -44.66 24.21
N LYS A 178 9.95 -45.18 23.08
CA LYS A 178 9.17 -45.92 22.08
C LYS A 178 8.65 -47.24 22.63
N ASN A 179 9.39 -47.88 23.54
CA ASN A 179 9.03 -49.16 24.20
C ASN A 179 8.11 -48.97 25.39
N GLY A 180 7.82 -47.74 25.81
CA GLY A 180 6.94 -47.42 26.93
C GLY A 180 7.62 -47.52 28.31
N GLU A 181 8.95 -47.45 28.35
CA GLU A 181 9.76 -47.43 29.58
C GLU A 181 9.96 -46.00 30.09
#